data_59b9c41e096788f7bb8eff4214bcf693
#
_entry.id   59b9c41e096788f7bb8eff4214bcf693
#
_cell.length_a   1.000
_cell.length_b   1.000
_cell.length_c   1.000
_cell.angle_alpha   90.00
_cell.angle_beta   90.00
_cell.angle_gamma   90.00
#
_symmetry.space_group_name_H-M   'P 1'
#
loop_
_entity.id
_entity.type
_entity.pdbx_description
1 polymer ?
#
loop_
_entity_poly.entity_id
_entity_poly.type
_entity_poly.pdbx_seq_one_letter_code
_entity_poly.pdbx_strand_id
1 'polypeptide(L)'
;MNNRFTALHGEKIVTPRLTAGWECKRMTPASALFGANGMQFGTDGRLYVAQAMGSQVTAIDTATGELEVIAENGGPITGPDDVAFDSAGNMYSTEVMSAQVSMRKPDGEVTIVSDELPSANGVTVFNDRLFIDEHRPKGRLFELYPHDDRPPRLIAKDLDSPNALAGGPDGKLYYPLVSKGEIWRADPESGELEQVTTGLSHPTAAKFTPFGDLLVPQAGNGEVVKIDTETGEQTVVAKVRPGIDNLAIDAEGKLYLSHFVDGGVAEVAMDGSNEERVLVEAGWVGPWGIACDTASGTCFVVDGLSLAMISPAGERSAVGSPLDNSAPRFVRAVAQGKPGEFLMTTARGDVLRYDFALQATDMLVPKQGQLKGLCAADDGGVLVVRENTNSVLAISASGEVRTLVDGLNAPTDVLMWQGQCYVSDTGSGRVIAVSSQGEVSVVLEGLVDPRGLAAIDNTLYALDRATRSIWAVDLAGDNQPQQIVTHLPVGAACPLDFAGGLCVDGKGALLLAADGEGSILQISRS
;
A
#
# COMPACT_ATOMS: atom_id res chain seq x y z
N MET A 1 9.69 -17.45 11.51
CA MET A 1 8.72 -16.50 10.96
C MET A 1 8.74 -16.65 9.45
N ASN A 2 7.62 -17.01 8.84
CA ASN A 2 7.47 -16.90 7.41
C ASN A 2 7.36 -15.40 7.12
N ASN A 3 8.38 -14.77 6.56
CA ASN A 3 8.21 -13.43 6.07
C ASN A 3 7.57 -13.50 4.66
N ARG A 4 6.88 -12.44 4.26
CA ARG A 4 6.18 -12.35 2.96
C ARG A 4 7.10 -12.54 1.74
N PHE A 5 8.41 -12.37 1.91
CA PHE A 5 9.41 -12.55 0.87
C PHE A 5 9.68 -14.02 0.53
N THR A 6 9.38 -14.94 1.44
CA THR A 6 9.53 -16.38 1.22
C THR A 6 8.74 -16.87 0.01
N ALA A 7 7.55 -16.33 -0.16
CA ALA A 7 6.67 -16.67 -1.29
C ALA A 7 7.26 -16.23 -2.64
N LEU A 8 7.97 -15.09 -2.67
CA LEU A 8 8.52 -14.52 -3.91
C LEU A 8 9.73 -15.28 -4.44
N HIS A 9 10.56 -15.88 -3.58
CA HIS A 9 11.87 -16.39 -3.97
C HIS A 9 12.21 -17.77 -3.41
N GLY A 10 11.28 -18.42 -2.71
CA GLY A 10 11.50 -19.76 -2.10
C GLY A 10 12.52 -19.78 -0.96
N GLU A 11 13.03 -18.63 -0.56
CA GLU A 11 14.05 -18.49 0.50
C GLU A 11 13.37 -18.07 1.82
N LYS A 12 13.57 -18.83 2.90
CA LYS A 12 12.96 -18.55 4.21
C LYS A 12 13.44 -17.26 4.89
N ILE A 13 14.65 -16.81 4.57
CA ILE A 13 15.24 -15.55 5.07
C ILE A 13 16.19 -15.04 3.98
N VAL A 14 15.99 -13.81 3.54
CA VAL A 14 16.95 -13.15 2.64
C VAL A 14 17.99 -12.45 3.47
N THR A 15 19.23 -12.87 3.30
CA THR A 15 20.39 -12.18 3.90
C THR A 15 21.14 -11.46 2.79
N PRO A 16 21.19 -10.12 2.79
CA PRO A 16 21.99 -9.37 1.83
C PRO A 16 23.45 -9.84 1.83
N ARG A 17 24.03 -9.98 0.65
CA ARG A 17 25.45 -10.30 0.48
C ARG A 17 26.21 -9.02 0.23
N LEU A 18 27.19 -8.74 1.07
CA LEU A 18 27.94 -7.49 1.11
C LEU A 18 29.34 -7.67 0.57
N THR A 19 29.83 -6.68 -0.15
CA THR A 19 31.25 -6.57 -0.47
C THR A 19 32.05 -6.22 0.81
N ALA A 20 33.31 -6.64 0.87
CA ALA A 20 34.17 -6.38 2.04
C ALA A 20 34.22 -4.88 2.38
N GLY A 21 34.14 -4.56 3.66
CA GLY A 21 34.09 -3.19 4.17
C GLY A 21 32.68 -2.60 4.25
N TRP A 22 31.63 -3.41 4.05
CA TRP A 22 30.24 -3.01 4.21
C TRP A 22 29.52 -3.90 5.22
N GLU A 23 28.57 -3.32 5.94
CA GLU A 23 27.66 -4.01 6.83
C GLU A 23 26.21 -3.62 6.54
N CYS A 24 25.28 -4.51 6.87
CA CYS A 24 23.84 -4.29 6.72
C CYS A 24 23.10 -4.67 7.99
N LYS A 25 22.21 -3.79 8.44
CA LYS A 25 21.41 -3.98 9.64
C LYS A 25 19.94 -3.69 9.31
N ARG A 26 19.02 -4.52 9.82
CA ARG A 26 17.59 -4.19 9.82
C ARG A 26 17.31 -3.19 10.94
N MET A 27 16.78 -2.02 10.57
CA MET A 27 16.30 -1.02 11.53
C MET A 27 14.94 -1.38 12.09
N THR A 28 14.11 -2.01 11.27
CA THR A 28 12.77 -2.48 11.65
C THR A 28 12.63 -3.96 11.30
N PRO A 29 11.83 -4.74 12.06
CA PRO A 29 11.56 -6.13 11.71
C PRO A 29 10.85 -6.24 10.34
N ALA A 30 10.98 -7.39 9.70
CA ALA A 30 10.25 -7.71 8.48
C ALA A 30 8.76 -7.92 8.79
N SER A 31 7.89 -7.49 7.90
CA SER A 31 6.44 -7.67 8.01
C SER A 31 6.00 -9.04 7.47
N ALA A 32 4.98 -9.60 8.07
CA ALA A 32 4.42 -10.87 7.61
C ALA A 32 3.48 -10.71 6.41
N LEU A 33 2.76 -9.57 6.31
CA LEU A 33 1.79 -9.27 5.26
C LEU A 33 2.14 -7.98 4.51
N PHE A 34 1.59 -7.83 3.31
CA PHE A 34 1.59 -6.58 2.50
C PHE A 34 0.37 -5.69 2.82
N GLY A 35 0.05 -5.49 4.07
CA GLY A 35 -1.21 -4.94 4.53
C GLY A 35 -2.21 -6.04 4.86
N ALA A 36 -3.35 -5.65 5.39
CA ALA A 36 -4.45 -6.55 5.67
C ALA A 36 -5.75 -5.81 5.36
N ASN A 37 -6.37 -6.16 4.24
CA ASN A 37 -7.63 -5.63 3.76
C ASN A 37 -8.79 -6.57 4.15
N GLY A 38 -9.61 -6.97 3.21
CA GLY A 38 -10.73 -7.86 3.43
C GLY A 38 -10.35 -9.21 4.03
N MET A 39 -11.20 -9.74 4.88
CA MET A 39 -10.99 -11.03 5.55
C MET A 39 -12.25 -11.86 5.56
N GLN A 40 -12.07 -13.17 5.38
CA GLN A 40 -13.16 -14.15 5.50
C GLN A 40 -12.62 -15.50 5.94
N PHE A 41 -13.40 -16.23 6.75
CA PHE A 41 -13.13 -17.64 7.03
C PHE A 41 -13.43 -18.49 5.80
N GLY A 42 -12.44 -19.31 5.41
CA GLY A 42 -12.61 -20.30 4.36
C GLY A 42 -13.39 -21.53 4.86
N THR A 43 -13.79 -22.39 3.92
CA THR A 43 -14.49 -23.66 4.24
C THR A 43 -13.62 -24.64 5.03
N ASP A 44 -12.31 -24.42 5.06
CA ASP A 44 -11.33 -25.17 5.85
C ASP A 44 -11.12 -24.63 7.28
N GLY A 45 -11.86 -23.57 7.66
CA GLY A 45 -11.82 -22.97 8.99
C GLY A 45 -10.66 -22.02 9.24
N ARG A 46 -9.80 -21.75 8.22
CA ARG A 46 -8.73 -20.75 8.32
C ARG A 46 -9.22 -19.36 7.94
N LEU A 47 -8.59 -18.33 8.49
CA LEU A 47 -8.87 -16.93 8.18
C LEU A 47 -8.06 -16.50 6.97
N TYR A 48 -8.70 -16.15 5.86
CA TYR A 48 -8.07 -15.65 4.65
C TYR A 48 -8.05 -14.14 4.67
N VAL A 49 -6.90 -13.56 4.32
CA VAL A 49 -6.63 -12.12 4.33
C VAL A 49 -6.20 -11.68 2.95
N ALA A 50 -6.95 -10.78 2.34
CA ALA A 50 -6.60 -10.09 1.11
C ALA A 50 -5.54 -9.01 1.38
N GLN A 51 -4.60 -8.81 0.45
CA GLN A 51 -3.49 -7.88 0.59
C GLN A 51 -3.33 -7.09 -0.72
N ALA A 52 -4.09 -6.02 -0.85
CA ALA A 52 -4.17 -5.24 -2.09
C ALA A 52 -2.80 -4.71 -2.56
N MET A 53 -1.97 -4.20 -1.64
CA MET A 53 -0.65 -3.66 -1.96
C MET A 53 0.35 -4.73 -2.40
N GLY A 54 0.19 -5.97 -1.94
CA GLY A 54 1.08 -7.07 -2.26
C GLY A 54 0.58 -8.01 -3.34
N SER A 55 -0.62 -7.78 -3.88
CA SER A 55 -1.25 -8.75 -4.81
C SER A 55 -1.16 -10.18 -4.29
N GLN A 56 -1.54 -10.37 -3.01
CA GLN A 56 -1.39 -11.65 -2.31
C GLN A 56 -2.62 -11.97 -1.47
N VAL A 57 -2.92 -13.25 -1.31
CA VAL A 57 -3.88 -13.74 -0.30
C VAL A 57 -3.16 -14.74 0.61
N THR A 58 -3.29 -14.56 1.91
CA THR A 58 -2.68 -15.43 2.93
C THR A 58 -3.76 -16.02 3.83
N ALA A 59 -3.69 -17.32 4.09
CA ALA A 59 -4.52 -17.99 5.10
C ALA A 59 -3.78 -18.03 6.45
N ILE A 60 -4.50 -17.76 7.51
CA ILE A 60 -4.02 -17.76 8.90
C ILE A 60 -4.75 -18.89 9.65
N ASP A 61 -4.00 -19.80 10.24
CA ASP A 61 -4.53 -20.68 11.28
C ASP A 61 -4.69 -19.86 12.56
N THR A 62 -5.91 -19.57 12.97
CA THR A 62 -6.17 -18.68 14.11
C THR A 62 -5.80 -19.31 15.47
N ALA A 63 -5.64 -20.62 15.55
CA ALA A 63 -5.21 -21.30 16.77
C ALA A 63 -3.70 -21.25 16.97
N THR A 64 -2.92 -21.41 15.88
CA THR A 64 -1.45 -21.49 15.93
C THR A 64 -0.76 -20.20 15.50
N GLY A 65 -1.42 -19.34 14.73
CA GLY A 65 -0.83 -18.17 14.08
C GLY A 65 0.02 -18.52 12.85
N GLU A 66 -0.03 -19.77 12.34
CA GLU A 66 0.68 -20.16 11.14
C GLU A 66 0.07 -19.49 9.90
N LEU A 67 0.96 -19.03 9.01
CA LEU A 67 0.62 -18.34 7.76
C LEU A 67 0.94 -19.23 6.56
N GLU A 68 -0.02 -19.35 5.64
CA GLU A 68 0.17 -19.98 4.34
C GLU A 68 -0.23 -19.02 3.22
N VAL A 69 0.65 -18.82 2.24
CA VAL A 69 0.35 -18.04 1.04
C VAL A 69 -0.52 -18.87 0.11
N ILE A 70 -1.71 -18.37 -0.20
CA ILE A 70 -2.73 -19.03 -1.03
C ILE A 70 -2.69 -18.52 -2.47
N ALA A 71 -2.56 -17.21 -2.65
CA ALA A 71 -2.27 -16.55 -3.92
C ALA A 71 -1.02 -15.72 -3.74
N GLU A 72 0.01 -16.04 -4.54
CA GLU A 72 1.34 -15.44 -4.39
C GLU A 72 1.44 -14.07 -5.06
N ASN A 73 2.30 -13.21 -4.51
CA ASN A 73 2.68 -11.95 -5.13
C ASN A 73 3.27 -12.18 -6.53
N GLY A 74 2.76 -11.44 -7.52
CA GLY A 74 3.14 -11.64 -8.92
C GLY A 74 2.39 -12.77 -9.64
N GLY A 75 1.45 -13.43 -8.96
CA GLY A 75 0.53 -14.40 -9.52
C GLY A 75 -0.64 -13.77 -10.29
N PRO A 76 -1.63 -14.57 -10.66
CA PRO A 76 -2.75 -14.12 -11.50
C PRO A 76 -3.76 -13.20 -10.78
N ILE A 77 -3.81 -13.21 -9.44
CA ILE A 77 -4.66 -12.33 -8.64
C ILE A 77 -3.89 -11.04 -8.33
N THR A 78 -4.43 -9.89 -8.76
CA THR A 78 -3.72 -8.61 -8.71
C THR A 78 -4.45 -7.59 -7.85
N GLY A 79 -3.88 -7.20 -6.72
CA GLY A 79 -4.45 -6.19 -5.82
C GLY A 79 -5.78 -6.63 -5.18
N PRO A 80 -5.88 -7.84 -4.59
CA PRO A 80 -7.11 -8.30 -3.95
C PRO A 80 -7.47 -7.41 -2.77
N ASP A 81 -8.73 -6.94 -2.74
CA ASP A 81 -9.23 -6.09 -1.66
C ASP A 81 -10.07 -6.90 -0.66
N ASP A 82 -11.00 -7.74 -1.14
CA ASP A 82 -11.81 -8.60 -0.28
C ASP A 82 -11.88 -10.02 -0.86
N VAL A 83 -12.27 -10.99 -0.02
CA VAL A 83 -12.44 -12.40 -0.39
C VAL A 83 -13.74 -12.97 0.15
N ALA A 84 -14.34 -13.90 -0.62
CA ALA A 84 -15.52 -14.67 -0.20
C ALA A 84 -15.41 -16.12 -0.70
N PHE A 85 -16.18 -17.03 -0.09
CA PHE A 85 -16.18 -18.46 -0.45
C PHE A 85 -17.58 -18.94 -0.75
N ASP A 86 -17.68 -19.82 -1.76
CA ASP A 86 -18.89 -20.61 -1.97
C ASP A 86 -18.85 -21.94 -1.21
N SER A 87 -19.96 -22.68 -1.25
CA SER A 87 -20.08 -23.98 -0.58
C SER A 87 -19.20 -25.09 -1.18
N ALA A 88 -18.68 -24.90 -2.40
CA ALA A 88 -17.73 -25.78 -3.06
C ALA A 88 -16.27 -25.48 -2.67
N GLY A 89 -16.03 -24.41 -1.91
CA GLY A 89 -14.70 -23.95 -1.49
C GLY A 89 -13.98 -23.12 -2.54
N ASN A 90 -14.65 -22.65 -3.58
CA ASN A 90 -14.06 -21.67 -4.49
C ASN A 90 -13.92 -20.34 -3.76
N MET A 91 -12.75 -19.73 -3.85
CA MET A 91 -12.46 -18.39 -3.33
C MET A 91 -12.68 -17.35 -4.43
N TYR A 92 -13.50 -16.36 -4.16
CA TYR A 92 -13.68 -15.18 -5.00
C TYR A 92 -12.88 -14.04 -4.42
N SER A 93 -12.19 -13.26 -5.26
CA SER A 93 -11.48 -12.05 -4.85
C SER A 93 -11.86 -10.88 -5.75
N THR A 94 -12.14 -9.73 -5.14
CA THR A 94 -12.24 -8.45 -5.84
C THR A 94 -10.85 -7.85 -5.99
N GLU A 95 -10.53 -7.32 -7.16
CA GLU A 95 -9.23 -6.79 -7.49
C GLU A 95 -9.34 -5.29 -7.80
N VAL A 96 -9.29 -4.49 -6.74
CA VAL A 96 -9.63 -3.06 -6.76
C VAL A 96 -8.81 -2.23 -7.75
N MET A 97 -7.57 -2.64 -8.04
CA MET A 97 -6.65 -1.91 -8.92
C MET A 97 -6.66 -2.38 -10.38
N SER A 98 -7.15 -3.60 -10.65
CA SER A 98 -7.20 -4.19 -11.99
C SER A 98 -8.59 -4.23 -12.61
N ALA A 99 -9.63 -3.76 -11.89
CA ALA A 99 -11.04 -3.80 -12.31
C ALA A 99 -11.58 -5.22 -12.50
N GLN A 100 -11.02 -6.20 -11.80
CA GLN A 100 -11.32 -7.62 -11.98
C GLN A 100 -12.00 -8.22 -10.74
N VAL A 101 -12.71 -9.33 -10.99
CA VAL A 101 -13.12 -10.29 -9.98
C VAL A 101 -12.66 -11.66 -10.45
N SER A 102 -11.88 -12.34 -9.64
CA SER A 102 -11.34 -13.66 -9.93
C SER A 102 -11.98 -14.73 -9.05
N MET A 103 -12.05 -15.96 -9.57
CA MET A 103 -12.39 -17.16 -8.83
C MET A 103 -11.17 -18.10 -8.82
N ARG A 104 -10.75 -18.52 -7.62
CA ARG A 104 -9.71 -19.54 -7.42
C ARG A 104 -10.36 -20.80 -6.87
N LYS A 105 -10.22 -21.90 -7.61
CA LYS A 105 -10.69 -23.23 -7.20
C LYS A 105 -9.80 -23.82 -6.09
N PRO A 106 -10.28 -24.83 -5.34
CA PRO A 106 -9.48 -25.50 -4.30
C PRO A 106 -8.17 -26.13 -4.83
N ASP A 107 -8.13 -26.52 -6.10
CA ASP A 107 -6.93 -27.08 -6.76
C ASP A 107 -5.91 -26.01 -7.19
N GLY A 108 -6.25 -24.72 -7.04
CA GLY A 108 -5.39 -23.59 -7.37
C GLY A 108 -5.63 -22.95 -8.73
N GLU A 109 -6.50 -23.52 -9.58
CA GLU A 109 -6.86 -22.89 -10.86
C GLU A 109 -7.55 -21.54 -10.62
N VAL A 110 -7.11 -20.51 -11.34
CA VAL A 110 -7.70 -19.16 -11.27
C VAL A 110 -8.36 -18.82 -12.60
N THR A 111 -9.58 -18.33 -12.53
CA THR A 111 -10.36 -17.83 -13.68
C THR A 111 -10.89 -16.44 -13.40
N ILE A 112 -10.96 -15.60 -14.42
CA ILE A 112 -11.57 -14.27 -14.33
C ILE A 112 -13.08 -14.42 -14.44
N VAL A 113 -13.81 -13.91 -13.45
CA VAL A 113 -15.28 -13.87 -13.43
C VAL A 113 -15.79 -12.61 -14.13
N SER A 114 -15.08 -11.49 -13.98
CA SER A 114 -15.37 -10.22 -14.66
C SER A 114 -14.11 -9.36 -14.70
N ASP A 115 -13.91 -8.59 -15.76
CA ASP A 115 -12.80 -7.64 -15.97
C ASP A 115 -13.27 -6.21 -16.31
N GLU A 116 -14.56 -5.91 -16.04
CA GLU A 116 -15.20 -4.62 -16.37
C GLU A 116 -15.75 -3.89 -15.14
N LEU A 117 -15.22 -4.19 -13.94
CA LEU A 117 -15.74 -3.66 -12.66
C LEU A 117 -14.70 -2.77 -11.97
N PRO A 118 -14.55 -1.51 -12.39
CA PRO A 118 -13.56 -0.60 -11.84
C PRO A 118 -13.77 -0.39 -10.34
N SER A 119 -12.70 -0.52 -9.57
CA SER A 119 -12.73 -0.42 -8.11
C SER A 119 -13.63 -1.47 -7.45
N ALA A 120 -13.70 -2.70 -8.00
CA ALA A 120 -14.37 -3.82 -7.33
C ALA A 120 -13.75 -4.00 -5.94
N ASN A 121 -14.57 -3.94 -4.89
CA ASN A 121 -14.10 -3.88 -3.50
C ASN A 121 -14.75 -4.96 -2.64
N GLY A 122 -15.90 -4.71 -2.05
CA GLY A 122 -16.59 -5.72 -1.26
C GLY A 122 -17.06 -6.91 -2.08
N VAL A 123 -16.94 -8.13 -1.53
CA VAL A 123 -17.46 -9.35 -2.14
C VAL A 123 -18.14 -10.23 -1.09
N THR A 124 -19.28 -10.83 -1.44
CA THR A 124 -19.94 -11.82 -0.59
C THR A 124 -20.61 -12.89 -1.43
N VAL A 125 -20.60 -14.13 -0.91
CA VAL A 125 -21.46 -15.21 -1.38
C VAL A 125 -22.62 -15.36 -0.40
N PHE A 126 -23.83 -15.13 -0.89
CA PHE A 126 -25.05 -15.21 -0.08
C PHE A 126 -26.12 -15.99 -0.82
N ASN A 127 -26.62 -17.07 -0.20
CA ASN A 127 -27.57 -18.01 -0.80
C ASN A 127 -27.08 -18.55 -2.16
N ASP A 128 -25.80 -18.98 -2.22
CA ASP A 128 -25.10 -19.48 -3.41
C ASP A 128 -25.06 -18.47 -4.60
N ARG A 129 -25.17 -17.18 -4.31
CA ARG A 129 -25.09 -16.09 -5.29
C ARG A 129 -23.93 -15.18 -4.93
N LEU A 130 -23.21 -14.72 -5.93
CA LEU A 130 -22.04 -13.84 -5.79
C LEU A 130 -22.43 -12.37 -5.97
N PHE A 131 -22.15 -11.53 -4.98
CA PHE A 131 -22.42 -10.10 -5.00
C PHE A 131 -21.13 -9.32 -4.77
N ILE A 132 -20.98 -8.19 -5.49
CA ILE A 132 -19.85 -7.27 -5.34
C ILE A 132 -20.33 -5.82 -5.34
N ASP A 133 -19.52 -4.93 -4.78
CA ASP A 133 -19.65 -3.49 -4.93
C ASP A 133 -18.43 -2.83 -5.55
N GLU A 134 -18.59 -1.57 -5.98
CA GLU A 134 -17.52 -0.72 -6.50
C GLU A 134 -17.24 0.41 -5.51
N HIS A 135 -16.08 0.40 -4.86
CA HIS A 135 -15.66 1.45 -3.92
C HIS A 135 -15.20 2.72 -4.65
N ARG A 136 -16.17 3.55 -5.06
CA ARG A 136 -15.93 4.82 -5.73
C ARG A 136 -17.15 5.75 -5.61
N PRO A 137 -17.00 7.08 -5.84
CA PRO A 137 -18.15 7.96 -6.03
C PRO A 137 -19.02 7.45 -7.18
N LYS A 138 -20.33 7.40 -6.96
CA LYS A 138 -21.30 6.78 -7.87
C LYS A 138 -21.02 5.29 -8.13
N GLY A 139 -20.56 4.59 -7.12
CA GLY A 139 -20.36 3.15 -7.12
C GLY A 139 -21.64 2.38 -7.41
N ARG A 140 -21.48 1.11 -7.71
CA ARG A 140 -22.59 0.22 -8.10
C ARG A 140 -22.53 -1.06 -7.25
N LEU A 141 -23.66 -1.75 -7.16
CA LEU A 141 -23.79 -3.07 -6.56
C LEU A 141 -24.28 -4.05 -7.63
N PHE A 142 -23.60 -5.19 -7.76
CA PHE A 142 -23.87 -6.20 -8.78
C PHE A 142 -24.06 -7.58 -8.19
N GLU A 143 -24.79 -8.43 -8.92
CA GLU A 143 -24.71 -9.87 -8.87
C GLU A 143 -23.91 -10.40 -10.05
N LEU A 144 -23.00 -11.32 -9.79
CA LEU A 144 -22.16 -11.98 -10.79
C LEU A 144 -22.52 -13.46 -10.93
N TYR A 145 -22.18 -14.03 -12.08
CA TYR A 145 -22.52 -15.42 -12.44
C TYR A 145 -21.25 -16.21 -12.80
N PRO A 146 -20.46 -16.69 -11.80
CA PRO A 146 -19.15 -17.28 -12.06
C PRO A 146 -19.17 -18.61 -12.84
N HIS A 147 -20.34 -19.22 -13.00
CA HIS A 147 -20.50 -20.54 -13.61
C HIS A 147 -21.27 -20.51 -14.94
N ASP A 148 -21.58 -19.32 -15.45
CA ASP A 148 -22.23 -19.16 -16.75
C ASP A 148 -21.85 -17.81 -17.40
N ASP A 149 -22.17 -17.64 -18.69
CA ASP A 149 -21.80 -16.46 -19.49
C ASP A 149 -22.80 -15.29 -19.34
N ARG A 150 -23.63 -15.27 -18.30
CA ARG A 150 -24.55 -14.14 -18.07
C ARG A 150 -23.77 -12.88 -17.71
N PRO A 151 -24.14 -11.72 -18.27
CA PRO A 151 -23.51 -10.47 -17.87
C PRO A 151 -23.85 -10.13 -16.41
N PRO A 152 -23.00 -9.34 -15.71
CA PRO A 152 -23.28 -8.83 -14.38
C PRO A 152 -24.67 -8.15 -14.31
N ARG A 153 -25.48 -8.50 -13.31
CA ARG A 153 -26.78 -7.89 -13.06
C ARG A 153 -26.62 -6.72 -12.10
N LEU A 154 -26.94 -5.52 -12.58
CA LEU A 154 -26.96 -4.33 -11.75
C LEU A 154 -28.11 -4.40 -10.74
N ILE A 155 -27.82 -4.26 -9.45
CA ILE A 155 -28.80 -4.18 -8.35
C ILE A 155 -29.04 -2.71 -7.97
N ALA A 156 -27.96 -1.96 -7.72
CA ALA A 156 -28.03 -0.56 -7.33
C ALA A 156 -26.89 0.26 -7.96
N LYS A 157 -27.11 1.56 -8.06
CA LYS A 157 -26.14 2.53 -8.61
C LYS A 157 -26.17 3.84 -7.84
N ASP A 158 -25.24 4.73 -8.20
CA ASP A 158 -25.09 6.06 -7.59
C ASP A 158 -24.83 6.00 -6.08
N LEU A 159 -24.20 4.91 -5.62
CA LEU A 159 -23.77 4.72 -4.25
C LEU A 159 -22.49 5.53 -3.97
N ASP A 160 -22.36 6.05 -2.75
CA ASP A 160 -21.20 6.88 -2.41
C ASP A 160 -20.14 6.06 -1.68
N SER A 161 -19.25 5.44 -2.45
CA SER A 161 -18.16 4.60 -1.95
C SER A 161 -18.65 3.45 -1.04
N PRO A 162 -19.48 2.52 -1.56
CA PRO A 162 -19.84 1.31 -0.84
C PRO A 162 -18.57 0.48 -0.58
N ASN A 163 -18.61 -0.37 0.45
CA ASN A 163 -17.47 -1.22 0.83
C ASN A 163 -18.02 -2.51 1.47
N ALA A 164 -17.13 -3.44 1.77
CA ALA A 164 -17.34 -4.80 2.25
C ALA A 164 -18.75 -5.14 2.77
N LEU A 165 -19.49 -5.87 1.94
CA LEU A 165 -20.91 -6.18 2.13
C LEU A 165 -21.14 -7.60 2.69
N ALA A 166 -22.32 -7.83 3.24
CA ALA A 166 -22.78 -9.17 3.63
C ALA A 166 -24.29 -9.34 3.44
N GLY A 167 -24.73 -10.59 3.24
CA GLY A 167 -26.14 -10.95 3.31
C GLY A 167 -26.64 -11.02 4.74
N GLY A 168 -27.79 -10.42 5.00
CA GLY A 168 -28.47 -10.42 6.29
C GLY A 168 -29.51 -11.54 6.46
N PRO A 169 -29.93 -11.83 7.69
CA PRO A 169 -30.94 -12.88 7.98
C PRO A 169 -32.31 -12.54 7.38
N ASP A 170 -32.58 -11.29 7.01
CA ASP A 170 -33.76 -10.82 6.33
C ASP A 170 -33.73 -11.01 4.80
N GLY A 171 -32.63 -11.59 4.27
CA GLY A 171 -32.44 -11.81 2.83
C GLY A 171 -31.88 -10.61 2.06
N LYS A 172 -31.60 -9.49 2.72
CA LYS A 172 -31.06 -8.26 2.11
C LYS A 172 -29.54 -8.22 2.19
N LEU A 173 -28.93 -7.41 1.32
CA LEU A 173 -27.48 -7.13 1.31
C LEU A 173 -27.21 -5.85 2.10
N TYR A 174 -26.35 -5.93 3.11
CA TYR A 174 -25.95 -4.81 3.96
C TYR A 174 -24.55 -4.34 3.57
N TYR A 175 -24.37 -3.02 3.47
CA TYR A 175 -23.10 -2.42 3.10
C TYR A 175 -22.93 -1.03 3.70
N PRO A 176 -21.69 -0.61 4.01
CA PRO A 176 -21.41 0.75 4.43
C PRO A 176 -21.32 1.70 3.22
N LEU A 177 -21.66 2.97 3.43
CA LEU A 177 -21.26 4.09 2.60
C LEU A 177 -20.18 4.89 3.38
N VAL A 178 -18.91 4.59 3.10
CA VAL A 178 -17.75 5.02 3.90
C VAL A 178 -17.71 6.52 4.11
N SER A 179 -17.82 7.29 3.01
CA SER A 179 -17.72 8.75 3.05
C SER A 179 -18.88 9.43 3.75
N LYS A 180 -20.04 8.76 3.84
CA LYS A 180 -21.25 9.29 4.49
C LYS A 180 -21.38 8.89 5.95
N GLY A 181 -20.64 7.85 6.39
CA GLY A 181 -20.81 7.30 7.72
C GLY A 181 -22.17 6.62 7.92
N GLU A 182 -22.64 5.91 6.92
CA GLU A 182 -23.96 5.28 6.88
C GLU A 182 -23.86 3.78 6.61
N ILE A 183 -24.85 3.01 7.12
CA ILE A 183 -25.11 1.64 6.68
C ILE A 183 -26.44 1.62 5.94
N TRP A 184 -26.42 0.96 4.79
CA TRP A 184 -27.58 0.73 3.93
C TRP A 184 -27.83 -0.76 3.73
N ARG A 185 -29.05 -1.11 3.38
CA ARG A 185 -29.40 -2.45 2.90
C ARG A 185 -30.12 -2.37 1.55
N ALA A 186 -29.87 -3.35 0.71
CA ALA A 186 -30.51 -3.49 -0.61
C ALA A 186 -31.22 -4.82 -0.72
N ASP A 187 -32.43 -4.80 -1.23
CA ASP A 187 -33.10 -6.03 -1.65
C ASP A 187 -32.48 -6.52 -2.97
N PRO A 188 -31.89 -7.73 -3.00
CA PRO A 188 -31.17 -8.21 -4.18
C PRO A 188 -32.08 -8.49 -5.38
N GLU A 189 -33.40 -8.64 -5.18
CA GLU A 189 -34.35 -8.91 -6.28
C GLU A 189 -34.92 -7.62 -6.87
N SER A 190 -35.45 -6.73 -6.02
CA SER A 190 -36.10 -5.48 -6.47
C SER A 190 -35.13 -4.32 -6.67
N GLY A 191 -33.94 -4.35 -6.03
CA GLY A 191 -33.01 -3.23 -5.96
C GLY A 191 -33.48 -2.10 -5.03
N GLU A 192 -34.51 -2.33 -4.22
CA GLU A 192 -34.98 -1.36 -3.21
C GLU A 192 -33.89 -1.11 -2.17
N LEU A 193 -33.63 0.17 -1.87
CA LEU A 193 -32.59 0.62 -0.93
C LEU A 193 -33.22 1.21 0.32
N GLU A 194 -32.65 0.87 1.47
CA GLU A 194 -33.09 1.36 2.77
C GLU A 194 -31.89 1.73 3.63
N GLN A 195 -31.92 2.91 4.24
CA GLN A 195 -30.91 3.33 5.22
C GLN A 195 -31.19 2.67 6.56
N VAL A 196 -30.17 2.01 7.12
CA VAL A 196 -30.28 1.33 8.43
C VAL A 196 -29.84 2.27 9.55
N THR A 197 -28.69 2.95 9.40
CA THR A 197 -28.19 3.89 10.42
C THR A 197 -27.22 4.89 9.81
N THR A 198 -26.87 5.93 10.59
CA THR A 198 -25.95 7.02 10.18
C THR A 198 -25.12 7.50 11.35
N GLY A 199 -24.16 8.41 11.11
CA GLY A 199 -23.32 9.01 12.15
C GLY A 199 -22.10 8.17 12.54
N LEU A 200 -21.73 7.19 11.71
CA LEU A 200 -20.54 6.36 11.90
C LEU A 200 -19.27 7.05 11.42
N SER A 201 -18.12 6.71 12.02
CA SER A 201 -16.82 7.28 11.69
C SER A 201 -16.08 6.42 10.65
N HIS A 202 -16.35 6.64 9.36
CA HIS A 202 -15.79 5.87 8.24
C HIS A 202 -16.01 4.34 8.41
N PRO A 203 -17.25 3.86 8.34
CA PRO A 203 -17.53 2.43 8.40
C PRO A 203 -16.94 1.73 7.16
N THR A 204 -16.23 0.62 7.34
CA THR A 204 -15.51 -0.06 6.25
C THR A 204 -16.08 -1.43 5.90
N ALA A 205 -16.85 -2.05 6.77
CA ALA A 205 -17.52 -3.31 6.50
C ALA A 205 -18.87 -3.40 7.21
N ALA A 206 -19.74 -4.30 6.75
CA ALA A 206 -20.97 -4.68 7.41
C ALA A 206 -21.07 -6.21 7.36
N LYS A 207 -20.89 -6.91 8.51
CA LYS A 207 -20.92 -8.38 8.54
C LYS A 207 -21.75 -8.89 9.72
N PHE A 208 -22.38 -10.05 9.52
CA PHE A 208 -23.23 -10.66 10.54
C PHE A 208 -22.49 -11.73 11.33
N THR A 209 -22.75 -11.77 12.63
CA THR A 209 -22.37 -12.90 13.47
C THR A 209 -23.22 -14.13 13.10
N PRO A 210 -22.78 -15.36 13.44
CA PRO A 210 -23.62 -16.56 13.32
C PRO A 210 -24.95 -16.48 14.09
N PHE A 211 -25.08 -15.53 15.02
CA PHE A 211 -26.27 -15.33 15.87
C PHE A 211 -27.21 -14.24 15.30
N GLY A 212 -26.84 -13.61 14.17
CA GLY A 212 -27.65 -12.60 13.48
C GLY A 212 -27.40 -11.15 13.90
N ASP A 213 -26.37 -10.86 14.72
CA ASP A 213 -25.99 -9.50 15.08
C ASP A 213 -25.18 -8.86 13.93
N LEU A 214 -25.54 -7.64 13.52
CA LEU A 214 -24.76 -6.85 12.55
C LEU A 214 -23.63 -6.13 13.27
N LEU A 215 -22.37 -6.41 12.85
CA LEU A 215 -21.17 -5.74 13.31
C LEU A 215 -20.58 -4.84 12.22
N VAL A 216 -20.16 -3.65 12.63
CA VAL A 216 -19.59 -2.62 11.74
C VAL A 216 -18.31 -2.05 12.36
N PRO A 217 -17.15 -2.21 11.72
CA PRO A 217 -15.90 -1.56 12.12
C PRO A 217 -15.87 -0.13 11.60
N GLN A 218 -15.32 0.77 12.42
CA GLN A 218 -15.17 2.19 12.10
C GLN A 218 -13.69 2.54 12.00
N ALA A 219 -13.19 2.73 10.80
CA ALA A 219 -11.77 3.04 10.56
C ALA A 219 -11.33 4.37 11.18
N GLY A 220 -12.24 5.34 11.29
CA GLY A 220 -11.90 6.68 11.75
C GLY A 220 -11.62 6.79 13.25
N ASN A 221 -12.28 5.99 14.09
CA ASN A 221 -12.17 6.07 15.55
C ASN A 221 -11.77 4.76 16.24
N GLY A 222 -11.65 3.67 15.47
CA GLY A 222 -11.25 2.34 15.97
C GLY A 222 -12.35 1.60 16.74
N GLU A 223 -13.59 2.02 16.66
CA GLU A 223 -14.71 1.36 17.33
C GLU A 223 -15.33 0.29 16.41
N VAL A 224 -15.75 -0.82 17.00
CA VAL A 224 -16.66 -1.79 16.38
C VAL A 224 -18.01 -1.66 17.06
N VAL A 225 -19.05 -1.42 16.28
CA VAL A 225 -20.41 -1.28 16.78
C VAL A 225 -21.28 -2.44 16.34
N LYS A 226 -22.15 -2.90 17.24
CA LYS A 226 -23.31 -3.70 16.92
C LYS A 226 -24.47 -2.78 16.59
N ILE A 227 -25.16 -3.07 15.48
CA ILE A 227 -26.30 -2.28 15.00
C ILE A 227 -27.57 -3.14 15.07
N ASP A 228 -28.60 -2.62 15.72
CA ASP A 228 -29.95 -3.14 15.62
C ASP A 228 -30.52 -2.77 14.23
N THR A 229 -30.79 -3.76 13.41
CA THR A 229 -31.19 -3.57 12.00
C THR A 229 -32.62 -3.03 11.83
N GLU A 230 -33.45 -3.06 12.89
CA GLU A 230 -34.81 -2.54 12.86
C GLU A 230 -34.89 -1.08 13.35
N THR A 231 -34.10 -0.74 14.39
CA THR A 231 -34.13 0.59 15.01
C THR A 231 -33.00 1.50 14.57
N GLY A 232 -31.91 0.94 14.05
CA GLY A 232 -30.66 1.65 13.74
C GLY A 232 -29.83 2.01 14.98
N GLU A 233 -30.19 1.52 16.17
CA GLU A 233 -29.44 1.77 17.41
C GLU A 233 -28.05 1.14 17.36
N GLN A 234 -27.05 1.91 17.82
CA GLN A 234 -25.63 1.51 17.79
C GLN A 234 -25.15 1.24 19.23
N THR A 235 -24.44 0.12 19.40
CA THR A 235 -23.79 -0.24 20.67
C THR A 235 -22.33 -0.57 20.41
N VAL A 236 -21.39 0.17 21.03
CA VAL A 236 -19.95 -0.16 20.94
C VAL A 236 -19.70 -1.49 21.65
N VAL A 237 -19.10 -2.44 20.93
CA VAL A 237 -18.76 -3.77 21.45
C VAL A 237 -17.26 -3.97 21.62
N ALA A 238 -16.44 -3.22 20.86
CA ALA A 238 -14.99 -3.23 21.01
C ALA A 238 -14.41 -1.89 20.56
N LYS A 239 -13.20 -1.57 21.05
CA LYS A 239 -12.44 -0.40 20.64
C LYS A 239 -10.96 -0.75 20.57
N VAL A 240 -10.36 -0.53 19.39
CA VAL A 240 -8.95 -0.75 19.09
C VAL A 240 -8.34 0.53 18.49
N ARG A 241 -7.10 0.47 18.04
CA ARG A 241 -6.50 1.60 17.31
C ARG A 241 -7.27 1.91 16.01
N PRO A 242 -7.37 3.18 15.56
CA PRO A 242 -7.95 3.54 14.27
C PRO A 242 -7.24 2.89 13.07
N GLY A 243 -7.92 2.86 11.91
CA GLY A 243 -7.39 2.24 10.70
C GLY A 243 -7.81 0.79 10.49
N ILE A 244 -8.90 0.36 11.15
CA ILE A 244 -9.54 -0.93 10.87
C ILE A 244 -10.03 -0.91 9.41
N ASP A 245 -9.76 -1.99 8.67
CA ASP A 245 -10.27 -2.14 7.31
C ASP A 245 -11.49 -3.04 7.27
N ASN A 246 -11.36 -4.24 7.79
CA ASN A 246 -12.41 -5.24 7.69
C ASN A 246 -12.51 -6.05 8.98
N LEU A 247 -13.53 -6.89 9.07
CA LEU A 247 -13.71 -7.85 10.14
C LEU A 247 -14.08 -9.21 9.58
N ALA A 248 -13.76 -10.25 10.34
CA ALA A 248 -14.27 -11.59 10.15
C ALA A 248 -14.78 -12.14 11.48
N ILE A 249 -15.74 -13.06 11.40
CA ILE A 249 -16.35 -13.66 12.58
C ILE A 249 -16.31 -15.17 12.38
N ASP A 250 -15.78 -15.91 13.36
CA ASP A 250 -15.78 -17.38 13.31
C ASP A 250 -17.13 -17.99 13.68
N ALA A 251 -17.21 -19.32 13.60
CA ALA A 251 -18.43 -20.05 13.91
C ALA A 251 -18.85 -19.95 15.39
N GLU A 252 -17.91 -19.67 16.27
CA GLU A 252 -18.12 -19.45 17.71
C GLU A 252 -18.51 -18.00 18.03
N GLY A 253 -18.47 -17.10 17.05
CA GLY A 253 -18.81 -15.68 17.18
C GLY A 253 -17.67 -14.81 17.64
N LYS A 254 -16.41 -15.26 17.56
CA LYS A 254 -15.24 -14.44 17.88
C LYS A 254 -14.98 -13.46 16.76
N LEU A 255 -14.58 -12.26 17.14
CA LEU A 255 -14.28 -11.15 16.24
C LEU A 255 -12.79 -11.11 15.90
N TYR A 256 -12.49 -10.96 14.60
CA TYR A 256 -11.16 -10.72 14.07
C TYR A 256 -11.15 -9.42 13.27
N LEU A 257 -10.12 -8.59 13.45
CA LEU A 257 -9.98 -7.29 12.78
C LEU A 257 -8.71 -7.23 11.97
N SER A 258 -8.78 -6.62 10.77
CA SER A 258 -7.64 -6.24 9.95
C SER A 258 -7.39 -4.74 10.00
N HIS A 259 -6.12 -4.34 9.86
CA HIS A 259 -5.70 -2.95 9.78
C HIS A 259 -4.93 -2.69 8.49
N PHE A 260 -5.52 -1.91 7.56
CA PHE A 260 -4.89 -1.66 6.26
C PHE A 260 -3.64 -0.76 6.35
N VAL A 261 -3.55 0.10 7.36
CA VAL A 261 -2.42 1.04 7.53
C VAL A 261 -1.13 0.40 8.05
N ASP A 262 -1.21 -0.78 8.67
CA ASP A 262 -0.05 -1.44 9.27
C ASP A 262 -0.03 -2.96 9.10
N GLY A 263 -1.03 -3.54 8.44
CA GLY A 263 -1.10 -4.97 8.14
C GLY A 263 -1.32 -5.87 9.36
N GLY A 264 -1.65 -5.32 10.51
CA GLY A 264 -1.94 -6.10 11.73
C GLY A 264 -3.26 -6.86 11.60
N VAL A 265 -3.31 -8.07 12.20
CA VAL A 265 -4.52 -8.88 12.36
C VAL A 265 -4.61 -9.36 13.80
N ALA A 266 -5.76 -9.16 14.44
CA ALA A 266 -5.99 -9.57 15.83
C ALA A 266 -7.39 -10.15 16.04
N GLU A 267 -7.51 -11.11 16.95
CA GLU A 267 -8.77 -11.46 17.61
C GLU A 267 -9.05 -10.44 18.72
N VAL A 268 -10.27 -9.95 18.80
CA VAL A 268 -10.65 -8.87 19.72
C VAL A 268 -11.84 -9.28 20.56
N ALA A 269 -11.74 -9.09 21.87
CA ALA A 269 -12.83 -9.36 22.80
C ALA A 269 -13.98 -8.35 22.61
N MET A 270 -15.23 -8.86 22.59
CA MET A 270 -16.46 -8.05 22.49
C MET A 270 -17.18 -7.88 23.84
N ASP A 271 -16.48 -8.07 24.94
CA ASP A 271 -17.03 -7.99 26.31
C ASP A 271 -16.78 -6.62 26.97
N GLY A 272 -16.24 -5.66 26.21
CA GLY A 272 -15.86 -4.34 26.68
C GLY A 272 -14.48 -4.25 27.33
N SER A 273 -13.72 -5.35 27.43
CA SER A 273 -12.33 -5.35 27.90
C SER A 273 -11.38 -4.74 26.88
N ASN A 274 -11.72 -4.84 25.58
CA ASN A 274 -10.88 -4.50 24.43
C ASN A 274 -9.54 -5.29 24.40
N GLU A 275 -9.53 -6.50 24.98
CA GLU A 275 -8.36 -7.36 24.90
C GLU A 275 -8.13 -7.82 23.45
N GLU A 276 -6.88 -7.69 23.00
CA GLU A 276 -6.45 -8.11 21.66
C GLU A 276 -5.50 -9.30 21.78
N ARG A 277 -5.80 -10.38 21.05
CA ARG A 277 -4.86 -11.47 20.79
C ARG A 277 -4.29 -11.28 19.39
N VAL A 278 -3.08 -10.77 19.30
CA VAL A 278 -2.39 -10.49 18.03
C VAL A 278 -2.09 -11.80 17.30
N LEU A 279 -2.57 -11.93 16.06
CA LEU A 279 -2.26 -13.04 15.14
C LEU A 279 -1.12 -12.64 14.20
N VAL A 280 -1.14 -11.39 13.72
CA VAL A 280 -0.10 -10.81 12.89
C VAL A 280 0.26 -9.44 13.45
N GLU A 281 1.54 -9.27 13.77
CA GLU A 281 2.07 -8.00 14.27
C GLU A 281 1.96 -6.90 13.23
N ALA A 282 1.68 -5.68 13.67
CA ALA A 282 1.74 -4.48 12.84
C ALA A 282 3.14 -4.27 12.26
N GLY A 283 3.22 -3.90 10.99
CA GLY A 283 4.50 -3.74 10.30
C GLY A 283 4.37 -2.78 9.11
N TRP A 284 5.29 -2.88 8.16
CA TRP A 284 5.25 -2.11 6.92
C TRP A 284 4.35 -2.81 5.90
N VAL A 285 3.40 -2.08 5.37
CA VAL A 285 2.50 -2.56 4.30
C VAL A 285 3.27 -2.67 2.99
N GLY A 286 3.93 -1.60 2.60
CA GLY A 286 4.77 -1.52 1.41
C GLY A 286 5.64 -0.28 1.51
N PRO A 287 6.85 -0.38 2.10
CA PRO A 287 7.76 0.75 2.17
C PRO A 287 8.38 0.97 0.79
N TRP A 288 7.88 1.97 0.06
CA TRP A 288 8.27 2.25 -1.33
C TRP A 288 9.26 3.40 -1.46
N GLY A 289 9.20 4.37 -0.56
CA GLY A 289 10.05 5.56 -0.55
C GLY A 289 10.53 5.88 0.85
N ILE A 290 11.73 6.45 0.98
CA ILE A 290 12.30 6.87 2.26
C ILE A 290 13.12 8.12 2.09
N ALA A 291 12.98 9.06 3.03
CA ALA A 291 13.83 10.24 3.17
C ALA A 291 14.13 10.49 4.64
N CYS A 292 15.35 10.93 4.95
CA CYS A 292 15.75 11.28 6.30
C CYS A 292 16.05 12.78 6.41
N ASP A 293 15.58 13.39 7.51
CA ASP A 293 16.12 14.65 7.96
C ASP A 293 17.48 14.40 8.60
N THR A 294 18.53 14.76 7.91
CA THR A 294 19.91 14.51 8.34
C THR A 294 20.28 15.24 9.63
N ALA A 295 19.54 16.29 10.00
CA ALA A 295 19.75 17.06 11.22
C ALA A 295 19.18 16.38 12.47
N SER A 296 17.95 15.89 12.39
CA SER A 296 17.26 15.21 13.52
C SER A 296 17.46 13.69 13.51
N GLY A 297 17.77 13.09 12.36
CA GLY A 297 17.79 11.64 12.16
C GLY A 297 16.41 11.02 12.04
N THR A 298 15.34 11.81 11.95
CA THR A 298 13.96 11.33 11.70
C THR A 298 13.80 10.99 10.23
N CYS A 299 13.27 9.81 9.92
CA CYS A 299 13.03 9.39 8.54
C CYS A 299 11.53 9.27 8.26
N PHE A 300 11.13 9.71 7.07
CA PHE A 300 9.76 9.55 6.56
C PHE A 300 9.75 8.44 5.51
N VAL A 301 8.75 7.58 5.58
CA VAL A 301 8.59 6.41 4.73
C VAL A 301 7.22 6.47 4.07
N VAL A 302 7.21 6.38 2.75
CA VAL A 302 5.98 6.11 1.99
C VAL A 302 5.63 4.64 2.17
N ASP A 303 4.55 4.36 2.87
CA ASP A 303 4.12 3.02 3.22
C ASP A 303 2.72 2.72 2.64
N GLY A 304 2.68 1.95 1.57
CA GLY A 304 1.45 1.76 0.80
C GLY A 304 0.92 3.08 0.26
N LEU A 305 -0.27 3.48 0.69
CA LEU A 305 -0.89 4.79 0.37
C LEU A 305 -0.73 5.82 1.50
N SER A 306 -0.03 5.45 2.57
CA SER A 306 0.14 6.23 3.79
C SER A 306 1.56 6.80 3.90
N LEU A 307 1.75 7.70 4.85
CA LEU A 307 3.05 8.20 5.25
C LEU A 307 3.29 7.81 6.71
N ALA A 308 4.46 7.24 6.97
CA ALA A 308 4.90 6.91 8.31
C ALA A 308 6.27 7.53 8.61
N MET A 309 6.59 7.60 9.87
CA MET A 309 7.84 8.17 10.38
C MET A 309 8.58 7.12 11.20
N ILE A 310 9.91 7.14 11.13
CA ILE A 310 10.79 6.42 12.03
C ILE A 310 11.57 7.43 12.84
N SER A 311 11.48 7.35 14.16
CA SER A 311 12.30 8.16 15.06
C SER A 311 13.78 7.72 15.02
N PRO A 312 14.72 8.54 15.50
CA PRO A 312 16.13 8.13 15.65
C PRO A 312 16.31 6.90 16.55
N ALA A 313 15.34 6.59 17.41
CA ALA A 313 15.31 5.38 18.24
C ALA A 313 14.80 4.13 17.50
N GLY A 314 14.30 4.28 16.25
CA GLY A 314 13.75 3.20 15.44
C GLY A 314 12.24 2.96 15.66
N GLU A 315 11.57 3.86 16.37
CA GLU A 315 10.12 3.75 16.64
C GLU A 315 9.31 4.23 15.43
N ARG A 316 8.38 3.41 14.96
CA ARG A 316 7.44 3.73 13.87
C ARG A 316 6.23 4.47 14.41
N SER A 317 5.80 5.52 13.71
CA SER A 317 4.51 6.19 13.93
C SER A 317 3.88 6.61 12.60
N ALA A 318 2.56 6.59 12.53
CA ALA A 318 1.83 7.09 11.36
C ALA A 318 1.89 8.64 11.34
N VAL A 319 2.09 9.21 10.15
CA VAL A 319 2.03 10.67 9.91
C VAL A 319 0.72 11.04 9.24
N GLY A 320 0.18 10.13 8.44
CA GLY A 320 -1.09 10.32 7.78
C GLY A 320 -1.61 9.04 7.17
N SER A 321 -2.91 9.02 6.92
CA SER A 321 -3.60 7.91 6.28
C SER A 321 -4.51 8.43 5.17
N PRO A 322 -4.94 7.58 4.24
CA PRO A 322 -5.93 7.95 3.22
C PRO A 322 -7.25 8.48 3.80
N LEU A 323 -7.53 8.17 5.06
CA LEU A 323 -8.74 8.61 5.78
C LEU A 323 -8.55 9.94 6.54
N ASP A 324 -7.30 10.40 6.75
CA ASP A 324 -7.01 11.65 7.45
C ASP A 324 -6.90 12.82 6.47
N ASN A 325 -7.76 13.83 6.62
CA ASN A 325 -7.75 15.03 5.78
C ASN A 325 -6.64 16.03 6.15
N SER A 326 -6.03 15.90 7.32
CA SER A 326 -4.99 16.83 7.82
C SER A 326 -3.59 16.50 7.32
N ALA A 327 -3.36 15.27 6.84
CA ALA A 327 -2.06 14.77 6.42
C ALA A 327 -1.96 14.59 4.89
N PRO A 328 -0.75 14.52 4.32
CA PRO A 328 -0.54 14.22 2.91
C PRO A 328 -1.15 12.87 2.53
N ARG A 329 -1.92 12.84 1.45
CA ARG A 329 -2.64 11.64 0.99
C ARG A 329 -2.08 11.09 -0.30
N PHE A 330 -2.12 9.77 -0.44
CA PHE A 330 -1.70 9.07 -1.65
C PHE A 330 -0.30 9.47 -2.10
N VAL A 331 0.62 9.57 -1.13
CA VAL A 331 2.02 9.93 -1.37
C VAL A 331 2.68 8.84 -2.22
N ARG A 332 3.44 9.24 -3.26
CA ARG A 332 4.19 8.33 -4.14
C ARG A 332 5.69 8.36 -3.91
N ALA A 333 6.24 9.51 -3.58
CA ALA A 333 7.65 9.66 -3.24
C ALA A 333 7.83 10.74 -2.19
N VAL A 334 8.92 10.64 -1.43
CA VAL A 334 9.33 11.59 -0.40
C VAL A 334 10.81 11.90 -0.54
N ALA A 335 11.19 13.15 -0.34
CA ALA A 335 12.58 13.60 -0.29
C ALA A 335 12.78 14.62 0.82
N GLN A 336 14.00 14.74 1.34
CA GLN A 336 14.34 15.82 2.26
C GLN A 336 14.37 17.16 1.50
N GLY A 337 13.71 18.16 2.05
CA GLY A 337 13.85 19.58 1.68
C GLY A 337 14.92 20.27 2.54
N LYS A 338 14.55 21.40 3.16
CA LYS A 338 15.36 22.01 4.22
C LYS A 338 15.29 21.16 5.50
N PRO A 339 16.18 21.34 6.47
CA PRO A 339 16.06 20.68 7.76
C PRO A 339 14.66 20.85 8.37
N GLY A 340 14.03 19.72 8.74
CA GLY A 340 12.65 19.66 9.22
C GLY A 340 11.56 19.76 8.15
N GLU A 341 11.92 19.85 6.87
CA GLU A 341 11.01 19.96 5.73
C GLU A 341 11.12 18.74 4.81
N PHE A 342 9.97 18.21 4.36
CA PHE A 342 9.91 17.10 3.42
C PHE A 342 9.10 17.49 2.19
N LEU A 343 9.59 17.10 1.04
CA LEU A 343 8.96 17.27 -0.27
C LEU A 343 8.30 15.95 -0.67
N MET A 344 7.14 16.02 -1.31
CA MET A 344 6.36 14.83 -1.66
C MET A 344 5.71 14.96 -3.02
N THR A 345 5.59 13.83 -3.72
CA THR A 345 4.69 13.69 -4.87
C THR A 345 3.47 12.88 -4.46
N THR A 346 2.33 13.13 -5.11
CA THR A 346 1.09 12.39 -4.88
C THR A 346 0.59 11.67 -6.13
N ALA A 347 -0.25 10.65 -5.96
CA ALA A 347 -0.93 9.98 -7.07
C ALA A 347 -1.86 10.90 -7.88
N ARG A 348 -2.23 12.06 -7.34
CA ARG A 348 -3.00 13.10 -8.03
C ARG A 348 -2.16 14.02 -8.90
N GLY A 349 -0.84 13.85 -8.86
CA GLY A 349 0.12 14.69 -9.59
C GLY A 349 0.45 15.99 -8.87
N ASP A 350 0.22 16.08 -7.59
CA ASP A 350 0.55 17.25 -6.79
C ASP A 350 1.98 17.15 -6.25
N VAL A 351 2.67 18.27 -6.13
CA VAL A 351 3.93 18.41 -5.39
C VAL A 351 3.65 19.19 -4.12
N LEU A 352 3.95 18.56 -2.99
CA LEU A 352 3.68 19.06 -1.65
C LEU A 352 4.98 19.31 -0.89
N ARG A 353 4.89 20.21 0.09
CA ARG A 353 5.89 20.43 1.12
C ARG A 353 5.24 20.19 2.48
N TYR A 354 5.87 19.41 3.32
CA TYR A 354 5.43 19.14 4.69
C TYR A 354 6.45 19.66 5.68
N ASP A 355 6.02 20.57 6.56
CA ASP A 355 6.79 21.04 7.70
C ASP A 355 6.51 20.15 8.90
N PHE A 356 7.52 19.44 9.37
CA PHE A 356 7.37 18.48 10.47
C PHE A 356 7.09 19.15 11.82
N ALA A 357 7.70 20.30 12.08
CA ALA A 357 7.52 21.01 13.37
C ALA A 357 6.12 21.61 13.49
N LEU A 358 5.57 22.10 12.37
CA LEU A 358 4.24 22.68 12.30
C LEU A 358 3.15 21.64 12.01
N GLN A 359 3.52 20.43 11.63
CA GLN A 359 2.60 19.39 11.12
C GLN A 359 1.68 19.93 10.01
N ALA A 360 2.22 20.77 9.14
CA ALA A 360 1.49 21.48 8.11
C ALA A 360 1.95 21.09 6.71
N THR A 361 1.00 20.99 5.79
CA THR A 361 1.24 20.67 4.39
C THR A 361 0.92 21.85 3.49
N ASP A 362 1.88 22.28 2.70
CA ASP A 362 1.72 23.31 1.68
C ASP A 362 1.69 22.68 0.28
N MET A 363 0.76 23.13 -0.57
CA MET A 363 0.74 22.80 -1.99
C MET A 363 1.73 23.67 -2.74
N LEU A 364 2.81 23.08 -3.28
CA LEU A 364 3.75 23.82 -4.14
C LEU A 364 3.18 24.01 -5.55
N VAL A 365 2.83 22.91 -6.20
CA VAL A 365 2.16 22.93 -7.51
C VAL A 365 1.18 21.74 -7.62
N PRO A 366 -0.04 21.98 -8.11
CA PRO A 366 -1.03 20.92 -8.33
C PRO A 366 -0.95 20.31 -9.73
N LYS A 367 -1.44 19.08 -9.88
CA LYS A 367 -1.84 18.43 -11.14
C LYS A 367 -0.80 18.42 -12.25
N GLN A 368 0.45 18.07 -11.93
CA GLN A 368 1.54 17.99 -12.89
C GLN A 368 1.59 16.66 -13.68
N GLY A 369 0.58 15.81 -13.59
CA GLY A 369 0.50 14.50 -14.25
C GLY A 369 0.97 13.37 -13.34
N GLN A 370 1.45 12.28 -13.94
CA GLN A 370 1.95 11.13 -13.17
C GLN A 370 3.37 11.41 -12.70
N LEU A 371 3.51 11.70 -11.41
CA LEU A 371 4.78 12.02 -10.78
C LEU A 371 5.38 10.80 -10.09
N LYS A 372 6.73 10.71 -10.09
CA LYS A 372 7.53 9.71 -9.34
C LYS A 372 8.50 10.39 -8.38
N GLY A 373 9.78 10.03 -8.41
CA GLY A 373 10.81 10.56 -7.53
C GLY A 373 11.01 12.07 -7.65
N LEU A 374 11.48 12.67 -6.57
CA LEU A 374 11.77 14.11 -6.52
C LEU A 374 12.96 14.38 -5.60
N CYS A 375 13.56 15.55 -5.74
CA CYS A 375 14.56 16.08 -4.80
C CYS A 375 14.49 17.59 -4.68
N ALA A 376 15.07 18.13 -3.61
CA ALA A 376 15.31 19.57 -3.51
C ALA A 376 16.37 19.99 -4.54
N ALA A 377 16.18 21.16 -5.15
CA ALA A 377 17.16 21.80 -6.03
C ALA A 377 18.00 22.83 -5.25
N ASP A 378 19.24 23.10 -5.69
CA ASP A 378 20.17 24.02 -5.02
C ASP A 378 19.66 25.46 -4.93
N ASP A 379 18.77 25.87 -5.84
CA ASP A 379 18.14 27.18 -5.87
C ASP A 379 16.93 27.33 -4.94
N GLY A 380 16.64 26.29 -4.14
CA GLY A 380 15.48 26.22 -3.25
C GLY A 380 14.19 25.80 -3.94
N GLY A 381 14.26 25.37 -5.19
CA GLY A 381 13.19 24.74 -5.95
C GLY A 381 13.13 23.23 -5.75
N VAL A 382 12.44 22.54 -6.66
CA VAL A 382 12.25 21.08 -6.65
C VAL A 382 12.47 20.53 -8.05
N LEU A 383 13.20 19.42 -8.16
CA LEU A 383 13.21 18.58 -9.36
C LEU A 383 12.27 17.40 -9.16
N VAL A 384 11.50 17.07 -10.19
CA VAL A 384 10.55 15.94 -10.10
C VAL A 384 10.44 15.19 -11.42
N VAL A 385 10.45 13.87 -11.33
CA VAL A 385 10.20 12.98 -12.48
C VAL A 385 8.71 12.99 -12.83
N ARG A 386 8.43 13.26 -14.12
CA ARG A 386 7.09 13.14 -14.70
C ARG A 386 7.05 11.97 -15.69
N GLU A 387 6.41 10.89 -15.25
CA GLU A 387 6.38 9.61 -15.96
C GLU A 387 5.68 9.69 -17.32
N ASN A 388 4.45 10.23 -17.34
CA ASN A 388 3.62 10.25 -18.55
C ASN A 388 4.18 11.08 -19.72
N THR A 389 5.25 11.82 -19.51
CA THR A 389 5.97 12.57 -20.57
C THR A 389 7.46 12.23 -20.63
N ASN A 390 7.90 11.22 -19.86
CA ASN A 390 9.30 10.78 -19.83
C ASN A 390 10.28 11.96 -19.63
N SER A 391 10.02 12.80 -18.64
CA SER A 391 10.75 14.05 -18.43
C SER A 391 11.05 14.32 -16.96
N VAL A 392 11.97 15.25 -16.71
CA VAL A 392 12.18 15.86 -15.40
C VAL A 392 11.72 17.31 -15.47
N LEU A 393 10.89 17.70 -14.51
CA LEU A 393 10.47 19.08 -14.30
C LEU A 393 11.38 19.76 -13.29
N ALA A 394 11.68 21.04 -13.52
CA ALA A 394 12.22 21.93 -12.52
C ALA A 394 11.11 22.90 -12.09
N ILE A 395 10.84 22.94 -10.80
CA ILE A 395 9.84 23.80 -10.17
C ILE A 395 10.61 24.80 -9.31
N SER A 396 10.50 26.10 -9.62
CA SER A 396 11.16 27.13 -8.83
C SER A 396 10.55 27.29 -7.44
N ALA A 397 11.23 27.98 -6.54
CA ALA A 397 10.69 28.31 -5.21
C ALA A 397 9.41 29.16 -5.27
N SER A 398 9.15 29.85 -6.39
CA SER A 398 7.90 30.61 -6.65
C SER A 398 6.78 29.76 -7.27
N GLY A 399 7.03 28.46 -7.58
CA GLY A 399 6.04 27.57 -8.21
C GLY A 399 6.03 27.64 -9.73
N GLU A 400 6.98 28.30 -10.38
CA GLU A 400 7.11 28.27 -11.84
C GLU A 400 7.65 26.91 -12.29
N VAL A 401 6.97 26.29 -13.27
CA VAL A 401 7.28 24.95 -13.76
C VAL A 401 7.90 25.01 -15.15
N ARG A 402 9.05 24.39 -15.34
CA ARG A 402 9.67 24.18 -16.66
C ARG A 402 10.14 22.73 -16.82
N THR A 403 10.24 22.26 -18.03
CA THR A 403 10.91 20.99 -18.32
C THR A 403 12.43 21.23 -18.29
N LEU A 404 13.15 20.44 -17.47
CA LEU A 404 14.62 20.45 -17.43
C LEU A 404 15.19 19.57 -18.55
N VAL A 405 14.66 18.36 -18.70
CA VAL A 405 15.03 17.38 -19.73
C VAL A 405 13.82 16.54 -20.10
N ASP A 406 13.73 16.15 -21.36
CA ASP A 406 12.72 15.24 -21.91
C ASP A 406 13.35 14.14 -22.76
N GLY A 407 12.52 13.27 -23.37
CA GLY A 407 12.99 12.19 -24.23
C GLY A 407 13.71 11.06 -23.48
N LEU A 408 13.53 10.96 -22.18
CA LEU A 408 14.01 9.85 -21.36
C LEU A 408 13.18 8.59 -21.62
N ASN A 409 13.55 7.47 -21.00
CA ASN A 409 12.82 6.22 -21.13
C ASN A 409 12.38 5.72 -19.75
N ALA A 410 11.11 5.91 -19.41
CA ALA A 410 10.52 5.54 -18.12
C ALA A 410 11.38 5.98 -16.91
N PRO A 411 11.74 7.26 -16.77
CA PRO A 411 12.54 7.73 -15.65
C PRO A 411 11.79 7.52 -14.33
N THR A 412 12.50 7.22 -13.24
CA THR A 412 11.87 6.91 -11.95
C THR A 412 12.31 7.80 -10.81
N ASP A 413 13.59 8.15 -10.71
CA ASP A 413 14.09 8.94 -9.61
C ASP A 413 15.04 10.05 -10.07
N VAL A 414 15.18 11.08 -9.24
CA VAL A 414 16.05 12.23 -9.49
C VAL A 414 16.75 12.66 -8.21
N LEU A 415 18.04 12.98 -8.33
CA LEU A 415 18.88 13.43 -7.22
C LEU A 415 19.68 14.66 -7.64
N MET A 416 19.67 15.71 -6.82
CA MET A 416 20.60 16.83 -6.92
C MET A 416 21.77 16.58 -5.95
N TRP A 417 22.99 16.57 -6.46
CA TRP A 417 24.18 16.37 -5.66
C TRP A 417 25.35 17.19 -6.18
N GLN A 418 25.95 18.01 -5.33
CA GLN A 418 27.10 18.88 -5.65
C GLN A 418 26.90 19.72 -6.93
N GLY A 419 25.68 20.29 -7.11
CA GLY A 419 25.35 21.12 -8.26
C GLY A 419 25.03 20.36 -9.55
N GLN A 420 25.01 19.01 -9.51
CA GLN A 420 24.72 18.15 -10.65
C GLN A 420 23.42 17.38 -10.44
N CYS A 421 22.55 17.37 -11.44
CA CYS A 421 21.33 16.56 -11.45
C CYS A 421 21.64 15.15 -11.97
N TYR A 422 21.21 14.12 -11.23
CA TYR A 422 21.29 12.71 -11.64
C TYR A 422 19.88 12.15 -11.78
N VAL A 423 19.66 11.28 -12.78
CA VAL A 423 18.34 10.68 -13.06
C VAL A 423 18.48 9.19 -13.32
N SER A 424 17.63 8.39 -12.71
CA SER A 424 17.44 6.99 -13.08
C SER A 424 16.58 6.93 -14.35
N ASP A 425 17.22 6.71 -15.50
CA ASP A 425 16.59 6.49 -16.81
C ASP A 425 16.31 4.99 -16.97
N THR A 426 15.29 4.54 -16.23
CA THR A 426 15.04 3.13 -15.88
C THR A 426 14.83 2.25 -17.10
N GLY A 427 13.99 2.68 -18.03
CA GLY A 427 13.71 1.91 -19.25
C GLY A 427 14.92 1.78 -20.18
N SER A 428 15.97 2.61 -20.00
CA SER A 428 17.24 2.52 -20.71
C SER A 428 18.31 1.76 -19.90
N GLY A 429 18.01 1.32 -18.67
CA GLY A 429 18.94 0.59 -17.81
C GLY A 429 20.18 1.41 -17.42
N ARG A 430 20.03 2.72 -17.17
CA ARG A 430 21.16 3.61 -16.91
C ARG A 430 20.83 4.70 -15.88
N VAL A 431 21.87 5.26 -15.31
CA VAL A 431 21.84 6.54 -14.58
C VAL A 431 22.56 7.59 -15.40
N ILE A 432 21.95 8.75 -15.55
CA ILE A 432 22.47 9.88 -16.32
C ILE A 432 22.71 11.08 -15.43
N ALA A 433 23.64 11.93 -15.84
CA ALA A 433 23.79 13.30 -15.34
C ALA A 433 23.15 14.27 -16.34
N VAL A 434 22.43 15.26 -15.83
CA VAL A 434 21.70 16.27 -16.62
C VAL A 434 22.22 17.65 -16.24
N SER A 435 22.75 18.42 -17.22
CA SER A 435 23.20 19.78 -16.97
C SER A 435 22.02 20.74 -16.74
N SER A 436 22.31 21.98 -16.29
CA SER A 436 21.29 23.03 -16.14
C SER A 436 20.63 23.45 -17.47
N GLN A 437 21.26 23.11 -18.59
CA GLN A 437 20.77 23.34 -19.97
C GLN A 437 20.01 22.10 -20.51
N GLY A 438 19.93 21.00 -19.77
CA GLY A 438 19.27 19.77 -20.20
C GLY A 438 20.17 18.83 -21.03
N GLU A 439 21.47 19.05 -21.07
CA GLU A 439 22.41 18.14 -21.73
C GLU A 439 22.59 16.88 -20.89
N VAL A 440 22.62 15.72 -21.56
CA VAL A 440 22.65 14.41 -20.93
C VAL A 440 23.99 13.74 -21.13
N SER A 441 24.57 13.18 -20.07
CA SER A 441 25.71 12.27 -20.11
C SER A 441 25.45 11.01 -19.27
N VAL A 442 26.00 9.87 -19.69
CA VAL A 442 25.81 8.59 -18.99
C VAL A 442 26.84 8.51 -17.85
N VAL A 443 26.36 8.15 -16.64
CA VAL A 443 27.18 7.95 -15.44
C VAL A 443 27.35 6.47 -15.12
N LEU A 444 26.27 5.69 -15.28
CA LEU A 444 26.25 4.26 -15.04
C LEU A 444 25.29 3.61 -16.03
N GLU A 445 25.71 2.51 -16.65
CA GLU A 445 24.89 1.75 -17.61
C GLU A 445 24.97 0.25 -17.34
N GLY A 446 24.12 -0.54 -18.02
CA GLY A 446 24.06 -1.99 -17.86
C GLY A 446 23.26 -2.45 -16.64
N LEU A 447 22.44 -1.57 -16.08
CA LEU A 447 21.44 -1.92 -15.05
C LEU A 447 20.18 -2.51 -15.69
N VAL A 448 19.35 -3.15 -14.91
CA VAL A 448 18.10 -3.77 -15.40
C VAL A 448 16.88 -2.91 -15.02
N ASP A 449 16.79 -2.46 -13.77
CA ASP A 449 15.69 -1.65 -13.24
C ASP A 449 16.25 -0.62 -12.23
N PRO A 450 17.07 0.36 -12.69
CA PRO A 450 17.59 1.40 -11.81
C PRO A 450 16.47 2.26 -11.25
N ARG A 451 16.45 2.42 -9.93
CA ARG A 451 15.39 3.11 -9.18
C ARG A 451 15.99 4.19 -8.28
N GLY A 452 15.94 4.02 -6.97
CA GLY A 452 16.36 5.01 -5.98
C GLY A 452 17.83 5.39 -6.10
N LEU A 453 18.11 6.67 -5.97
CA LEU A 453 19.44 7.29 -6.03
C LEU A 453 19.80 7.89 -4.67
N ALA A 454 21.06 7.75 -4.28
CA ALA A 454 21.64 8.42 -3.12
C ALA A 454 23.09 8.79 -3.39
N ALA A 455 23.66 9.75 -2.65
CA ALA A 455 25.07 10.08 -2.78
C ALA A 455 25.71 10.37 -1.40
N ILE A 456 26.95 9.95 -1.25
CA ILE A 456 27.78 10.21 -0.07
C ILE A 456 29.16 10.63 -0.58
N ASP A 457 29.64 11.79 -0.18
CA ASP A 457 30.90 12.38 -0.67
C ASP A 457 30.94 12.42 -2.20
N ASN A 458 31.91 11.76 -2.82
CA ASN A 458 32.04 11.67 -4.27
C ASN A 458 31.48 10.36 -4.85
N THR A 459 30.67 9.63 -4.10
CA THR A 459 30.11 8.34 -4.55
C THR A 459 28.60 8.44 -4.75
N LEU A 460 28.16 8.12 -5.97
CA LEU A 460 26.76 7.94 -6.31
C LEU A 460 26.37 6.47 -6.10
N TYR A 461 25.22 6.24 -5.48
CA TYR A 461 24.64 4.93 -5.27
C TYR A 461 23.33 4.81 -6.05
N ALA A 462 23.14 3.69 -6.73
CA ALA A 462 21.93 3.38 -7.48
C ALA A 462 21.40 2.00 -7.08
N LEU A 463 20.13 1.95 -6.70
CA LEU A 463 19.40 0.70 -6.50
C LEU A 463 19.01 0.12 -7.85
N ASP A 464 19.49 -1.07 -8.19
CA ASP A 464 18.94 -1.90 -9.27
C ASP A 464 17.95 -2.90 -8.65
N ARG A 465 16.67 -2.61 -8.77
CA ARG A 465 15.60 -3.34 -8.09
C ARG A 465 15.43 -4.76 -8.67
N ALA A 466 15.57 -4.93 -9.97
CA ALA A 466 15.42 -6.23 -10.62
C ALA A 466 16.55 -7.18 -10.27
N THR A 467 17.80 -6.71 -10.20
CA THR A 467 18.94 -7.52 -9.76
C THR A 467 19.10 -7.55 -8.24
N ARG A 468 18.25 -6.82 -7.51
CA ARG A 468 18.23 -6.76 -6.05
C ARG A 468 19.60 -6.35 -5.48
N SER A 469 20.17 -5.29 -6.04
CA SER A 469 21.54 -4.85 -5.74
C SER A 469 21.67 -3.33 -5.64
N ILE A 470 22.69 -2.86 -4.95
CA ILE A 470 23.12 -1.45 -4.98
C ILE A 470 24.49 -1.36 -5.64
N TRP A 471 24.57 -0.46 -6.59
CA TRP A 471 25.80 -0.11 -7.29
C TRP A 471 26.33 1.22 -6.79
N ALA A 472 27.67 1.32 -6.68
CA ALA A 472 28.40 2.52 -6.32
C ALA A 472 29.29 2.97 -7.47
N VAL A 473 29.28 4.27 -7.78
CA VAL A 473 30.11 4.90 -8.82
C VAL A 473 30.87 6.06 -8.19
N ASP A 474 32.19 6.08 -8.31
CA ASP A 474 33.02 7.22 -7.92
C ASP A 474 32.89 8.34 -8.97
N LEU A 475 32.34 9.47 -8.58
CA LEU A 475 32.12 10.64 -9.44
C LEU A 475 33.40 11.44 -9.74
N ALA A 476 34.47 11.22 -8.98
CA ALA A 476 35.75 11.91 -9.13
C ALA A 476 36.84 11.05 -9.78
N GLY A 477 36.61 9.75 -9.93
CA GLY A 477 37.60 8.78 -10.40
C GLY A 477 37.30 8.23 -11.80
N ASP A 478 37.75 6.99 -12.06
CA ASP A 478 37.62 6.32 -13.37
C ASP A 478 36.19 5.80 -13.63
N ASN A 479 35.23 6.18 -12.80
CA ASN A 479 33.79 5.79 -12.86
C ASN A 479 33.58 4.27 -13.04
N GLN A 480 34.46 3.46 -12.45
CA GLN A 480 34.29 2.01 -12.45
C GLN A 480 33.22 1.62 -11.43
N PRO A 481 32.05 1.17 -11.88
CA PRO A 481 30.96 0.81 -10.98
C PRO A 481 31.30 -0.44 -10.18
N GLN A 482 30.92 -0.44 -8.90
CA GLN A 482 31.06 -1.58 -8.00
C GLN A 482 29.71 -1.96 -7.41
N GLN A 483 29.41 -3.23 -7.43
CA GLN A 483 28.24 -3.75 -6.73
C GLN A 483 28.61 -3.95 -5.24
N ILE A 484 28.02 -3.11 -4.37
CA ILE A 484 28.36 -3.11 -2.93
C ILE A 484 27.51 -4.09 -2.11
N VAL A 485 26.31 -4.39 -2.56
CA VAL A 485 25.40 -5.34 -1.94
C VAL A 485 24.51 -6.01 -2.98
N THR A 486 24.18 -7.27 -2.74
CA THR A 486 23.28 -8.09 -3.56
C THR A 486 22.29 -8.86 -2.68
N HIS A 487 21.32 -9.52 -3.30
CA HIS A 487 20.28 -10.31 -2.60
C HIS A 487 19.47 -9.45 -1.62
N LEU A 488 19.25 -8.18 -1.97
CA LEU A 488 18.38 -7.29 -1.19
C LEU A 488 16.94 -7.81 -1.22
N PRO A 489 16.20 -7.70 -0.11
CA PRO A 489 14.79 -8.09 -0.04
C PRO A 489 13.87 -7.01 -0.63
N VAL A 490 14.08 -6.69 -1.90
CA VAL A 490 13.30 -5.73 -2.69
C VAL A 490 12.69 -6.41 -3.91
N GLY A 491 11.74 -5.76 -4.57
CA GLY A 491 11.18 -6.21 -5.84
C GLY A 491 9.83 -6.88 -5.71
N ALA A 492 9.06 -6.63 -4.66
CA ALA A 492 7.68 -7.07 -4.58
C ALA A 492 6.86 -6.52 -5.75
N ALA A 493 6.08 -7.36 -6.41
CA ALA A 493 5.13 -6.88 -7.40
C ALA A 493 4.07 -6.02 -6.71
N CYS A 494 3.90 -4.80 -7.19
CA CYS A 494 2.90 -3.87 -6.71
C CYS A 494 2.13 -3.30 -7.89
N PRO A 495 0.79 -3.21 -7.81
CA PRO A 495 -0.01 -2.59 -8.87
C PRO A 495 0.35 -1.12 -9.14
N LEU A 496 0.93 -0.45 -8.14
CA LEU A 496 1.43 0.92 -8.26
C LEU A 496 2.94 0.89 -8.46
N ASP A 497 3.41 1.53 -9.54
CA ASP A 497 4.85 1.63 -9.82
C ASP A 497 5.47 2.82 -9.06
N PHE A 498 6.31 2.52 -8.06
CA PHE A 498 6.97 3.50 -7.21
C PHE A 498 8.43 3.77 -7.62
N ALA A 499 8.97 4.91 -7.21
CA ALA A 499 10.33 5.35 -7.56
C ALA A 499 11.44 4.43 -7.01
N GLY A 500 11.20 3.81 -5.85
CA GLY A 500 12.19 3.07 -5.09
C GLY A 500 12.77 3.92 -3.96
N GLY A 501 13.01 3.29 -2.80
CA GLY A 501 13.35 3.99 -1.58
C GLY A 501 14.80 3.82 -1.18
N LEU A 502 15.69 4.73 -1.62
CA LEU A 502 17.08 4.80 -1.16
C LEU A 502 17.38 6.25 -0.75
N CYS A 503 17.94 6.44 0.45
CA CYS A 503 18.41 7.74 0.92
C CYS A 503 19.66 7.60 1.81
N VAL A 504 20.17 8.71 2.33
CA VAL A 504 21.29 8.75 3.27
C VAL A 504 20.77 9.26 4.61
N ASP A 505 21.21 8.65 5.71
CA ASP A 505 20.95 9.16 7.06
C ASP A 505 21.95 10.25 7.48
N GLY A 506 21.73 10.90 8.64
CA GLY A 506 22.61 11.94 9.16
C GLY A 506 24.01 11.45 9.57
N LYS A 507 24.30 10.15 9.47
CA LYS A 507 25.59 9.54 9.82
C LYS A 507 26.36 9.01 8.61
N GLY A 508 25.82 9.22 7.40
CA GLY A 508 26.41 8.75 6.15
C GLY A 508 26.18 7.28 5.85
N ALA A 509 25.15 6.65 6.41
CA ALA A 509 24.71 5.32 6.02
C ALA A 509 23.58 5.43 4.97
N LEU A 510 23.54 4.46 4.05
CA LEU A 510 22.40 4.30 3.13
C LEU A 510 21.23 3.66 3.88
N LEU A 511 20.05 4.21 3.70
CA LEU A 511 18.80 3.61 4.14
C LEU A 511 18.00 3.12 2.94
N LEU A 512 17.54 1.89 3.01
CA LEU A 512 16.77 1.24 1.96
C LEU A 512 15.40 0.84 2.49
N ALA A 513 14.35 1.28 1.83
CA ALA A 513 13.01 0.78 1.99
C ALA A 513 12.90 -0.59 1.28
N ALA A 514 12.91 -1.67 2.06
CA ALA A 514 12.95 -3.04 1.57
C ALA A 514 11.54 -3.59 1.37
N ASP A 515 10.91 -3.24 0.25
CA ASP A 515 9.52 -3.52 -0.10
C ASP A 515 9.20 -5.02 -0.12
N GLY A 516 10.12 -5.85 -0.54
CA GLY A 516 9.93 -7.30 -0.63
C GLY A 516 9.66 -7.97 0.72
N GLU A 517 10.35 -7.56 1.79
CA GLU A 517 10.13 -8.12 3.12
C GLU A 517 9.40 -7.18 4.09
N GLY A 518 9.15 -5.92 3.71
CA GLY A 518 8.53 -4.93 4.59
C GLY A 518 9.41 -4.57 5.78
N SER A 519 10.63 -4.11 5.50
CA SER A 519 11.56 -3.62 6.51
C SER A 519 12.31 -2.39 6.01
N ILE A 520 13.04 -1.74 6.92
CA ILE A 520 14.01 -0.70 6.56
C ILE A 520 15.40 -1.24 6.87
N LEU A 521 16.27 -1.19 5.88
CA LEU A 521 17.67 -1.60 6.01
C LEU A 521 18.58 -0.39 6.11
N GLN A 522 19.57 -0.46 7.00
CA GLN A 522 20.70 0.46 7.07
C GLN A 522 21.94 -0.26 6.55
N ILE A 523 22.62 0.35 5.57
CA ILE A 523 23.83 -0.19 4.93
C ILE A 523 24.92 0.84 5.11
N SER A 524 25.99 0.47 5.79
CA SER A 524 27.08 1.37 6.16
C SER A 524 28.45 0.76 5.88
N ARG A 525 29.48 1.61 5.84
CA ARG A 525 30.85 1.14 5.85
C ARG A 525 31.20 0.60 7.24
N SER A 526 31.84 -0.58 7.28
CA SER A 526 32.29 -1.26 8.52
C SER A 526 33.54 -0.65 9.07
#